data_e8eab92af0b004a2639222dc20a1fbf8
#
_entry.id   e8eab92af0b004a2639222dc20a1fbf8
#
_cell.length_a   1.000
_cell.length_b   1.000
_cell.length_c   1.000
_cell.angle_alpha   90.00
_cell.angle_beta   90.00
_cell.angle_gamma   90.00
#
_symmetry.space_group_name_H-M   'P 1'
#
loop_
_entity.id
_entity.type
_entity.pdbx_description
1 polymer ?
#
loop_
_entity_poly.entity_id
_entity_poly.type
_entity_poly.pdbx_seq_one_letter_code
_entity_poly.pdbx_strand_id
1 'polypeptide(L)'
;MNQTLGPILDPQVNAVIARLEETRRRPVGGGPRTDAAGNNAASNQDPYAWADYGFSIHPDQGNLIYLLCRAQRAARVAEFATSVGMSTLYAAAAVRDNGGGVVIGSELVPAKAFTAWRNLTEAGLAHLVDIRQGDARETMRDLGGPVDFMLVDGWPGAQGPSLARQVMEIVAPQIRVGGMVMNDNGEEDYLEFVRDPANGFRSMTLPIKGGTELSVKVN
;
A
#
# COMPACT_ATOMS: atom_id res chain seq x y z
N MET A 1 16.38 22.20 -11.54
CA MET A 1 14.98 21.97 -11.18
C MET A 1 14.92 21.89 -9.67
N ASN A 2 14.21 22.81 -9.02
CA ASN A 2 13.98 22.71 -7.58
C ASN A 2 13.23 21.41 -7.32
N GLN A 3 13.87 20.44 -6.66
CA GLN A 3 13.14 19.32 -6.08
C GLN A 3 12.19 19.94 -5.06
N THR A 4 10.90 19.87 -5.32
CA THR A 4 9.88 20.22 -4.34
C THR A 4 10.09 19.24 -3.19
N LEU A 5 10.56 19.73 -2.05
CA LEU A 5 10.70 18.92 -0.84
C LEU A 5 9.33 18.34 -0.52
N GLY A 6 9.27 17.03 -0.40
CA GLY A 6 8.05 16.34 0.05
C GLY A 6 7.65 16.77 1.48
N PRO A 7 6.48 16.36 1.96
CA PRO A 7 5.98 16.76 3.28
C PRO A 7 6.76 16.13 4.45
N ILE A 8 7.53 15.08 4.21
CA ILE A 8 8.37 14.42 5.23
C ILE A 8 9.66 15.20 5.39
N LEU A 9 9.96 15.67 6.59
CA LEU A 9 11.16 16.47 6.87
C LEU A 9 12.38 15.62 7.26
N ASP A 10 12.19 14.35 7.60
CA ASP A 10 13.26 13.46 8.03
C ASP A 10 14.20 13.09 6.86
N PRO A 11 15.49 13.45 6.91
CA PRO A 11 16.42 13.20 5.82
C PRO A 11 16.73 11.71 5.63
N GLN A 12 16.69 10.90 6.69
CA GLN A 12 16.94 9.48 6.61
C GLN A 12 15.81 8.76 5.87
N VAL A 13 14.56 9.08 6.19
CA VAL A 13 13.38 8.56 5.48
C VAL A 13 13.42 8.99 4.02
N ASN A 14 13.70 10.27 3.75
CA ASN A 14 13.77 10.80 2.39
C ASN A 14 14.88 10.15 1.55
N ALA A 15 16.03 9.81 2.16
CA ALA A 15 17.11 9.10 1.46
C ALA A 15 16.67 7.71 0.99
N VAL A 16 15.96 6.96 1.83
CA VAL A 16 15.43 5.64 1.47
C VAL A 16 14.36 5.75 0.38
N ILE A 17 13.44 6.70 0.51
CA ILE A 17 12.41 6.98 -0.52
C ILE A 17 13.07 7.30 -1.86
N ALA A 18 14.06 8.21 -1.89
CA ALA A 18 14.75 8.60 -3.12
C ALA A 18 15.46 7.43 -3.80
N ARG A 19 16.11 6.54 -3.01
CA ARG A 19 16.75 5.32 -3.52
C ARG A 19 15.72 4.37 -4.14
N LEU A 20 14.59 4.15 -3.50
CA LEU A 20 13.52 3.29 -4.02
C LEU A 20 12.90 3.89 -5.29
N GLU A 21 12.73 5.21 -5.37
CA GLU A 21 12.27 5.90 -6.57
C GLU A 21 13.23 5.73 -7.75
N GLU A 22 14.53 5.79 -7.50
CA GLU A 22 15.53 5.53 -8.56
C GLU A 22 15.44 4.08 -9.06
N THR A 23 15.28 3.11 -8.15
CA THR A 23 15.11 1.69 -8.48
C THR A 23 13.83 1.45 -9.28
N ARG A 24 12.74 2.12 -8.94
CA ARG A 24 11.48 2.04 -9.69
C ARG A 24 11.63 2.52 -11.13
N ARG A 25 12.40 3.58 -11.35
CA ARG A 25 12.68 4.14 -12.68
C ARG A 25 13.65 3.28 -13.50
N ARG A 26 14.48 2.49 -12.84
CA ARG A 26 15.49 1.63 -13.44
C ARG A 26 15.38 0.22 -12.84
N PRO A 27 14.45 -0.62 -13.35
CA PRO A 27 14.32 -1.98 -12.84
C PRO A 27 15.69 -2.68 -12.88
N VAL A 28 16.19 -3.13 -11.75
CA VAL A 28 17.42 -3.90 -11.66
C VAL A 28 17.09 -5.34 -12.05
N GLY A 29 17.62 -5.77 -13.19
CA GLY A 29 17.51 -7.15 -13.65
C GLY A 29 16.24 -7.42 -14.44
N GLY A 30 16.17 -6.93 -15.66
CA GLY A 30 15.26 -7.34 -16.74
C GLY A 30 13.83 -7.73 -16.28
N GLY A 31 12.86 -7.58 -17.09
CA GLY A 31 11.46 -7.86 -16.76
C GLY A 31 11.18 -9.23 -16.11
N PRO A 32 9.92 -9.59 -15.99
CA PRO A 32 9.49 -10.80 -15.30
C PRO A 32 10.26 -12.03 -15.80
N ARG A 33 10.68 -12.87 -14.84
CA ARG A 33 11.37 -14.12 -15.14
C ARG A 33 10.51 -14.96 -16.07
N THR A 34 11.11 -15.56 -17.08
CA THR A 34 10.46 -16.64 -17.82
C THR A 34 10.33 -17.85 -16.90
N ASP A 35 9.17 -18.52 -16.94
CA ASP A 35 9.01 -19.80 -16.26
C ASP A 35 9.94 -20.87 -16.91
N ALA A 36 10.02 -22.06 -16.29
CA ALA A 36 10.83 -23.17 -16.80
C ALA A 36 10.40 -23.64 -18.22
N ALA A 37 9.25 -23.21 -18.72
CA ALA A 37 8.74 -23.48 -20.06
C ALA A 37 9.03 -22.34 -21.04
N GLY A 38 9.73 -21.25 -20.60
CA GLY A 38 10.09 -20.11 -21.45
C GLY A 38 8.95 -19.11 -21.68
N ASN A 39 7.83 -19.23 -20.95
CA ASN A 39 6.73 -18.28 -21.05
C ASN A 39 7.09 -16.98 -20.30
N ASN A 40 6.83 -15.85 -20.95
CA ASN A 40 7.07 -14.55 -20.33
C ASN A 40 6.15 -14.37 -19.11
N ALA A 41 6.73 -14.15 -17.92
CA ALA A 41 5.98 -13.93 -16.69
C ALA A 41 5.05 -12.69 -16.75
N ALA A 42 5.20 -11.81 -17.74
CA ALA A 42 4.26 -10.72 -18.01
C ALA A 42 2.84 -11.22 -18.34
N SER A 43 2.70 -12.45 -18.84
CA SER A 43 1.41 -13.13 -19.02
C SER A 43 1.01 -13.96 -17.81
N ASN A 44 1.89 -14.12 -16.82
CA ASN A 44 1.67 -14.89 -15.62
C ASN A 44 1.28 -13.94 -14.49
N GLN A 45 0.06 -14.05 -13.98
CA GLN A 45 -0.43 -13.28 -12.85
C GLN A 45 0.07 -13.83 -11.50
N ASP A 46 1.12 -14.67 -11.51
CA ASP A 46 1.73 -15.20 -10.30
C ASP A 46 2.63 -14.12 -9.64
N PRO A 47 2.30 -13.63 -8.44
CA PRO A 47 3.10 -12.64 -7.72
C PRO A 47 4.55 -13.09 -7.45
N TYR A 48 4.80 -14.39 -7.35
CA TYR A 48 6.14 -14.96 -7.13
C TYR A 48 7.05 -14.81 -8.35
N ALA A 49 6.50 -14.78 -9.55
CA ALA A 49 7.26 -14.50 -10.78
C ALA A 49 7.88 -13.09 -10.78
N TRP A 50 7.34 -12.21 -9.95
CA TRP A 50 7.77 -10.81 -9.78
C TRP A 50 8.51 -10.56 -8.47
N ALA A 51 9.04 -11.61 -7.84
CA ALA A 51 9.68 -11.50 -6.53
C ALA A 51 10.83 -10.47 -6.48
N ASP A 52 11.60 -10.37 -7.56
CA ASP A 52 12.74 -9.45 -7.68
C ASP A 52 12.34 -8.05 -8.19
N TYR A 53 11.05 -7.82 -8.45
CA TYR A 53 10.55 -6.56 -8.97
C TYR A 53 9.85 -5.76 -7.87
N GLY A 54 10.41 -4.60 -7.49
CA GLY A 54 9.84 -3.70 -6.51
C GLY A 54 8.79 -2.80 -7.13
N PHE A 55 7.51 -3.17 -7.01
CA PHE A 55 6.44 -2.25 -7.34
C PHE A 55 6.35 -1.16 -6.28
N SER A 56 6.10 0.06 -6.70
CA SER A 56 6.02 1.22 -5.81
C SER A 56 4.95 2.18 -6.30
N ILE A 57 4.23 2.76 -5.35
CA ILE A 57 3.29 3.85 -5.61
C ILE A 57 4.00 5.07 -6.24
N HIS A 58 3.23 5.95 -6.87
CA HIS A 58 3.75 7.24 -7.33
C HIS A 58 4.09 8.15 -6.14
N PRO A 59 5.13 9.03 -6.21
CA PRO A 59 5.48 9.94 -5.13
C PRO A 59 4.33 10.82 -4.64
N ASP A 60 3.46 11.27 -5.55
CA ASP A 60 2.29 12.09 -5.18
C ASP A 60 1.29 11.30 -4.32
N GLN A 61 1.15 10.00 -4.58
CA GLN A 61 0.32 9.12 -3.74
C GLN A 61 0.96 8.93 -2.36
N GLY A 62 2.28 8.75 -2.29
CA GLY A 62 3.01 8.68 -1.03
C GLY A 62 2.85 9.95 -0.20
N ASN A 63 3.04 11.11 -0.82
CA ASN A 63 2.81 12.40 -0.18
C ASN A 63 1.36 12.55 0.32
N LEU A 64 0.38 12.11 -0.47
CA LEU A 64 -1.02 12.12 -0.08
C LEU A 64 -1.29 11.20 1.11
N ILE A 65 -0.75 9.98 1.13
CA ILE A 65 -0.84 9.05 2.27
C ILE A 65 -0.31 9.72 3.54
N TYR A 66 0.90 10.28 3.48
CA TYR A 66 1.47 10.98 4.63
C TYR A 66 0.56 12.09 5.13
N LEU A 67 0.10 12.98 4.24
CA LEU A 67 -0.74 14.13 4.62
C LEU A 67 -2.10 13.70 5.19
N LEU A 68 -2.75 12.70 4.60
CA LEU A 68 -4.03 12.18 5.09
C LEU A 68 -3.88 11.52 6.46
N CYS A 69 -2.84 10.70 6.66
CA CYS A 69 -2.54 10.09 7.95
C CYS A 69 -2.22 11.16 9.02
N ARG A 70 -1.51 12.24 8.64
CA ARG A 70 -1.25 13.37 9.55
C ARG A 70 -2.54 14.12 9.92
N ALA A 71 -3.37 14.43 8.93
CA ALA A 71 -4.62 15.17 9.13
C ALA A 71 -5.60 14.42 10.05
N GLN A 72 -5.65 13.09 9.93
CA GLN A 72 -6.49 12.24 10.77
C GLN A 72 -5.88 11.89 12.13
N ARG A 73 -4.60 12.24 12.37
CA ARG A 73 -3.81 11.73 13.50
C ARG A 73 -3.84 10.21 13.56
N ALA A 74 -3.70 9.57 12.39
CA ALA A 74 -3.77 8.12 12.27
C ALA A 74 -2.73 7.46 13.20
N ALA A 75 -3.20 6.50 13.98
CA ALA A 75 -2.40 5.65 14.85
C ALA A 75 -2.38 4.20 14.37
N ARG A 76 -3.40 3.76 13.62
CA ARG A 76 -3.47 2.43 13.03
C ARG A 76 -3.72 2.54 11.53
N VAL A 77 -2.73 2.14 10.76
CA VAL A 77 -2.78 2.12 9.30
C VAL A 77 -2.67 0.68 8.82
N ALA A 78 -3.43 0.32 7.80
CA ALA A 78 -3.34 -1.00 7.16
C ALA A 78 -2.98 -0.85 5.68
N GLU A 79 -2.32 -1.86 5.12
CA GLU A 79 -1.86 -1.84 3.73
C GLU A 79 -1.94 -3.23 3.12
N PHE A 80 -2.63 -3.34 1.99
CA PHE A 80 -2.64 -4.54 1.16
C PHE A 80 -1.57 -4.42 0.08
N ALA A 81 -0.64 -5.40 0.04
CA ALA A 81 0.53 -5.51 -0.82
C ALA A 81 1.64 -4.48 -0.49
N THR A 82 2.34 -4.74 0.58
CA THR A 82 3.49 -3.93 1.06
C THR A 82 4.62 -3.82 0.04
N SER A 83 4.81 -4.84 -0.82
CA SER A 83 5.90 -4.91 -1.79
C SER A 83 7.26 -4.64 -1.12
N VAL A 84 8.01 -3.64 -1.60
CA VAL A 84 9.31 -3.25 -1.02
C VAL A 84 9.19 -2.16 0.06
N GLY A 85 7.96 -1.80 0.48
CA GLY A 85 7.69 -0.90 1.59
C GLY A 85 7.68 0.59 1.26
N MET A 86 7.50 0.98 -0.01
CA MET A 86 7.50 2.40 -0.39
C MET A 86 6.35 3.17 0.29
N SER A 87 5.12 2.73 0.14
CA SER A 87 3.93 3.32 0.79
C SER A 87 4.01 3.21 2.30
N THR A 88 4.52 2.08 2.80
CA THR A 88 4.72 1.83 4.22
C THR A 88 5.64 2.88 4.87
N LEU A 89 6.69 3.34 4.16
CA LEU A 89 7.58 4.42 4.64
C LEU A 89 6.81 5.71 4.89
N TYR A 90 5.93 6.12 3.96
CA TYR A 90 5.11 7.33 4.13
C TYR A 90 4.10 7.18 5.28
N ALA A 91 3.44 6.04 5.38
CA ALA A 91 2.49 5.76 6.45
C ALA A 91 3.18 5.71 7.82
N ALA A 92 4.32 5.00 7.93
CA ALA A 92 5.06 4.86 9.18
C ALA A 92 5.69 6.18 9.64
N ALA A 93 6.17 7.03 8.70
CA ALA A 93 6.62 8.37 9.02
C ALA A 93 5.48 9.22 9.59
N ALA A 94 4.28 9.15 8.99
CA ALA A 94 3.11 9.88 9.50
C ALA A 94 2.70 9.38 10.90
N VAL A 95 2.65 8.07 11.12
CA VAL A 95 2.32 7.46 12.42
C VAL A 95 3.35 7.87 13.49
N ARG A 96 4.65 7.83 13.18
CA ARG A 96 5.70 8.35 14.06
C ARG A 96 5.46 9.80 14.45
N ASP A 97 5.23 10.65 13.45
CA ASP A 97 5.06 12.10 13.63
C ASP A 97 3.72 12.45 14.32
N ASN A 98 2.78 11.51 14.41
CA ASN A 98 1.55 11.60 15.19
C ASN A 98 1.73 11.21 16.67
N GLY A 99 2.90 10.70 17.05
CA GLY A 99 3.20 10.27 18.42
C GLY A 99 3.25 8.74 18.60
N GLY A 100 3.19 7.98 17.53
CA GLY A 100 3.28 6.52 17.53
C GLY A 100 2.00 5.81 17.13
N GLY A 101 2.10 4.48 17.04
CA GLY A 101 1.02 3.60 16.58
C GLY A 101 1.59 2.41 15.81
N VAL A 102 0.84 1.89 14.85
CA VAL A 102 1.25 0.73 14.05
C VAL A 102 0.80 0.85 12.60
N VAL A 103 1.68 0.45 11.68
CA VAL A 103 1.34 0.19 10.27
C VAL A 103 1.36 -1.32 10.06
N ILE A 104 0.26 -1.89 9.62
CA ILE A 104 0.10 -3.32 9.38
C ILE A 104 0.12 -3.55 7.88
N GLY A 105 1.21 -4.12 7.37
CA GLY A 105 1.37 -4.46 5.96
C GLY A 105 1.13 -5.95 5.73
N SER A 106 0.49 -6.30 4.61
CA SER A 106 0.37 -7.69 4.15
C SER A 106 1.18 -7.88 2.87
N GLU A 107 2.08 -8.88 2.85
CA GLU A 107 2.88 -9.20 1.68
C GLU A 107 2.95 -10.71 1.46
N LEU A 108 2.59 -11.14 0.26
CA LEU A 108 2.56 -12.56 -0.10
C LEU A 108 3.97 -13.12 -0.35
N VAL A 109 4.86 -12.32 -0.95
CA VAL A 109 6.19 -12.76 -1.40
C VAL A 109 7.23 -12.53 -0.31
N PRO A 110 7.83 -13.61 0.28
CA PRO A 110 8.76 -13.49 1.40
C PRO A 110 9.95 -12.57 1.13
N ALA A 111 10.52 -12.63 -0.08
CA ALA A 111 11.65 -11.80 -0.47
C ALA A 111 11.32 -10.30 -0.47
N LYS A 112 10.10 -9.94 -0.87
CA LYS A 112 9.60 -8.55 -0.81
C LYS A 112 9.36 -8.11 0.63
N ALA A 113 8.70 -8.94 1.45
CA ALA A 113 8.50 -8.66 2.87
C ALA A 113 9.83 -8.40 3.59
N PHE A 114 10.85 -9.22 3.33
CA PHE A 114 12.20 -9.01 3.86
C PHE A 114 12.85 -7.72 3.37
N THR A 115 12.68 -7.40 2.08
CA THR A 115 13.19 -6.15 1.49
C THR A 115 12.52 -4.93 2.12
N ALA A 116 11.19 -4.97 2.30
CA ALA A 116 10.45 -3.92 2.98
C ALA A 116 10.95 -3.72 4.42
N TRP A 117 11.13 -4.80 5.18
CA TRP A 117 11.67 -4.73 6.52
C TRP A 117 13.06 -4.07 6.57
N ARG A 118 13.96 -4.41 5.63
CA ARG A 118 15.28 -3.78 5.52
C ARG A 118 15.18 -2.28 5.23
N ASN A 119 14.31 -1.87 4.30
CA ASN A 119 14.10 -0.48 3.95
C ASN A 119 13.55 0.33 5.13
N LEU A 120 12.61 -0.24 5.87
CA LEU A 120 12.04 0.35 7.08
C LEU A 120 13.07 0.44 8.23
N THR A 121 13.94 -0.56 8.36
CA THR A 121 15.05 -0.55 9.33
C THR A 121 16.04 0.56 8.98
N GLU A 122 16.43 0.68 7.72
CA GLU A 122 17.32 1.74 7.24
C GLU A 122 16.72 3.14 7.48
N ALA A 123 15.39 3.27 7.32
CA ALA A 123 14.67 4.52 7.61
C ALA A 123 14.41 4.78 9.11
N GLY A 124 14.77 3.84 10.00
CA GLY A 124 14.52 3.94 11.46
C GLY A 124 13.05 3.75 11.86
N LEU A 125 12.21 3.20 10.98
CA LEU A 125 10.76 3.09 11.15
C LEU A 125 10.25 1.66 11.43
N ALA A 126 11.11 0.64 11.37
CA ALA A 126 10.72 -0.77 11.49
C ALA A 126 9.96 -1.11 12.79
N HIS A 127 10.25 -0.40 13.89
CA HIS A 127 9.59 -0.59 15.18
C HIS A 127 8.09 -0.18 15.20
N LEU A 128 7.62 0.52 14.17
CA LEU A 128 6.22 0.93 14.00
C LEU A 128 5.47 0.03 13.01
N VAL A 129 6.11 -1.00 12.45
CA VAL A 129 5.53 -1.76 11.33
C VAL A 129 5.44 -3.24 11.64
N ASP A 130 4.26 -3.81 11.42
CA ASP A 130 3.97 -5.25 11.46
C ASP A 130 3.76 -5.75 10.02
N ILE A 131 4.79 -6.35 9.42
CA ILE A 131 4.68 -6.95 8.07
C ILE A 131 4.22 -8.40 8.23
N ARG A 132 3.00 -8.67 7.86
CA ARG A 132 2.38 -10.00 7.89
C ARG A 132 2.59 -10.70 6.56
N GLN A 133 3.41 -11.73 6.58
CA GLN A 133 3.66 -12.54 5.39
C GLN A 133 2.51 -13.51 5.14
N GLY A 134 1.95 -13.49 3.94
CA GLY A 134 0.88 -14.40 3.51
C GLY A 134 -0.21 -13.72 2.69
N ASP A 135 -1.26 -14.49 2.43
CA ASP A 135 -2.45 -14.00 1.73
C ASP A 135 -3.17 -12.93 2.57
N ALA A 136 -3.41 -11.77 1.98
CA ALA A 136 -4.07 -10.66 2.66
C ALA A 136 -5.48 -11.00 3.15
N ARG A 137 -6.17 -11.93 2.48
CA ARG A 137 -7.50 -12.41 2.90
C ARG A 137 -7.47 -13.15 4.24
N GLU A 138 -6.30 -13.62 4.66
CA GLU A 138 -6.09 -14.24 5.97
C GLU A 138 -5.37 -13.28 6.94
N THR A 139 -4.29 -12.65 6.49
CA THR A 139 -3.45 -11.81 7.36
C THR A 139 -4.13 -10.53 7.83
N MET A 140 -5.16 -10.07 7.11
CA MET A 140 -5.91 -8.84 7.44
C MET A 140 -7.27 -9.08 8.13
N ARG A 141 -7.60 -10.31 8.52
CA ARG A 141 -8.86 -10.65 9.23
C ARG A 141 -8.97 -9.97 10.60
N ASP A 142 -7.85 -9.77 11.27
CA ASP A 142 -7.80 -9.06 12.55
C ASP A 142 -6.65 -8.06 12.54
N LEU A 143 -6.99 -6.78 12.51
CA LEU A 143 -6.04 -5.67 12.51
C LEU A 143 -5.78 -5.11 13.92
N GLY A 144 -6.30 -5.79 14.96
CA GLY A 144 -6.03 -5.46 16.36
C GLY A 144 -6.69 -4.18 16.85
N GLY A 145 -7.69 -3.68 16.14
CA GLY A 145 -8.46 -2.49 16.53
C GLY A 145 -8.88 -1.62 15.34
N PRO A 146 -9.57 -0.50 15.62
CA PRO A 146 -10.07 0.39 14.57
C PRO A 146 -8.97 0.94 13.67
N VAL A 147 -9.15 0.84 12.35
CA VAL A 147 -8.23 1.34 11.33
C VAL A 147 -8.57 2.78 10.97
N ASP A 148 -7.56 3.64 10.97
CA ASP A 148 -7.68 5.05 10.60
C ASP A 148 -7.53 5.26 9.09
N PHE A 149 -6.58 4.54 8.49
CA PHE A 149 -6.28 4.64 7.06
C PHE A 149 -5.93 3.26 6.50
N MET A 150 -6.43 2.98 5.30
CA MET A 150 -6.13 1.75 4.54
C MET A 150 -5.64 2.09 3.14
N LEU A 151 -4.52 1.47 2.73
CA LEU A 151 -4.10 1.43 1.34
C LEU A 151 -4.48 0.07 0.72
N VAL A 152 -5.14 0.11 -0.42
CA VAL A 152 -5.45 -1.06 -1.25
C VAL A 152 -4.70 -0.93 -2.57
N ASP A 153 -3.57 -1.64 -2.70
CA ASP A 153 -2.68 -1.58 -3.87
C ASP A 153 -2.14 -2.98 -4.23
N GLY A 154 -3.04 -3.94 -4.26
CA GLY A 154 -2.65 -5.33 -4.51
C GLY A 154 -2.73 -5.75 -5.96
N TRP A 155 -2.25 -6.96 -6.22
CA TRP A 155 -2.36 -7.61 -7.50
C TRP A 155 -3.83 -7.85 -7.86
N PRO A 156 -4.28 -7.65 -9.12
CA PRO A 156 -5.70 -7.72 -9.47
C PRO A 156 -6.34 -9.11 -9.28
N GLY A 157 -5.53 -10.16 -9.23
CA GLY A 157 -6.04 -11.53 -9.19
C GLY A 157 -6.41 -12.08 -10.58
N ALA A 158 -6.48 -13.42 -10.70
CA ALA A 158 -6.61 -14.09 -11.99
C ALA A 158 -8.05 -14.41 -12.40
N GLN A 159 -8.94 -14.62 -11.44
CA GLN A 159 -10.33 -15.04 -11.68
C GLN A 159 -11.26 -14.61 -10.53
N GLY A 160 -12.53 -14.36 -10.85
CA GLY A 160 -13.55 -13.96 -9.87
C GLY A 160 -13.41 -12.48 -9.44
N PRO A 161 -13.95 -12.11 -8.27
CA PRO A 161 -13.80 -10.77 -7.73
C PRO A 161 -12.32 -10.41 -7.54
N SER A 162 -11.97 -9.15 -7.79
CA SER A 162 -10.59 -8.66 -7.58
C SER A 162 -10.12 -8.89 -6.14
N LEU A 163 -8.81 -9.05 -5.95
CA LEU A 163 -8.27 -9.14 -4.59
C LEU A 163 -8.53 -7.85 -3.81
N ALA A 164 -8.53 -6.69 -4.49
CA ALA A 164 -8.89 -5.41 -3.89
C ALA A 164 -10.30 -5.46 -3.27
N ARG A 165 -11.28 -5.98 -4.02
CA ARG A 165 -12.65 -6.17 -3.53
C ARG A 165 -12.71 -7.14 -2.36
N GLN A 166 -12.10 -8.32 -2.47
CA GLN A 166 -12.12 -9.34 -1.43
C GLN A 166 -11.48 -8.85 -0.12
N VAL A 167 -10.32 -8.19 -0.21
CA VAL A 167 -9.64 -7.62 0.96
C VAL A 167 -10.46 -6.48 1.56
N MET A 168 -11.05 -5.63 0.72
CA MET A 168 -11.89 -4.53 1.20
C MET A 168 -13.10 -5.02 1.99
N GLU A 169 -13.77 -6.08 1.56
CA GLU A 169 -14.88 -6.69 2.31
C GLU A 169 -14.47 -7.20 3.69
N ILE A 170 -13.24 -7.72 3.82
CA ILE A 170 -12.69 -8.18 5.11
C ILE A 170 -12.32 -7.01 6.02
N VAL A 171 -11.77 -5.93 5.46
CA VAL A 171 -11.24 -4.81 6.24
C VAL A 171 -12.30 -3.74 6.54
N ALA A 172 -13.30 -3.58 5.68
CA ALA A 172 -14.33 -2.53 5.83
C ALA A 172 -14.99 -2.48 7.22
N PRO A 173 -15.33 -3.62 7.87
CA PRO A 173 -15.88 -3.59 9.23
C PRO A 173 -14.89 -3.07 10.29
N GLN A 174 -13.58 -3.14 10.02
CA GLN A 174 -12.52 -2.74 10.94
C GLN A 174 -12.11 -1.27 10.77
N ILE A 175 -12.53 -0.61 9.68
CA ILE A 175 -12.28 0.82 9.46
C ILE A 175 -13.26 1.61 10.32
N ARG A 176 -12.75 2.55 11.12
CA ARG A 176 -13.61 3.43 11.93
C ARG A 176 -14.39 4.42 11.07
N VAL A 177 -15.47 4.95 11.60
CA VAL A 177 -16.15 6.10 10.99
C VAL A 177 -15.18 7.30 10.91
N GLY A 178 -15.11 7.95 9.76
CA GLY A 178 -14.11 8.96 9.43
C GLY A 178 -12.76 8.40 9.00
N GLY A 179 -12.54 7.07 9.06
CA GLY A 179 -11.36 6.42 8.50
C GLY A 179 -11.38 6.49 6.97
N MET A 180 -10.21 6.54 6.35
CA MET A 180 -10.09 6.72 4.91
C MET A 180 -9.44 5.51 4.25
N VAL A 181 -9.81 5.27 3.00
CA VAL A 181 -9.25 4.22 2.15
C VAL A 181 -8.75 4.85 0.85
N MET A 182 -7.55 4.49 0.45
CA MET A 182 -7.01 4.83 -0.87
C MET A 182 -6.79 3.55 -1.67
N ASN A 183 -7.31 3.49 -2.90
CA ASN A 183 -7.05 2.41 -3.83
C ASN A 183 -6.27 2.93 -5.03
N ASP A 184 -5.23 2.18 -5.42
CA ASP A 184 -4.29 2.59 -6.46
C ASP A 184 -4.77 2.25 -7.88
N ASN A 185 -5.46 1.12 -8.04
CA ASN A 185 -5.69 0.54 -9.37
C ASN A 185 -7.10 0.78 -9.93
N GLY A 186 -8.08 1.09 -9.08
CA GLY A 186 -9.45 1.39 -9.49
C GLY A 186 -10.16 0.22 -10.17
N GLU A 187 -10.02 -1.01 -9.64
CA GLU A 187 -10.72 -2.18 -10.13
C GLU A 187 -12.24 -1.95 -10.10
N GLU A 188 -12.94 -2.32 -11.17
CA GLU A 188 -14.36 -1.98 -11.35
C GLU A 188 -15.23 -2.49 -10.19
N ASP A 189 -15.07 -3.73 -9.78
CA ASP A 189 -15.82 -4.34 -8.68
C ASP A 189 -15.48 -3.74 -7.30
N TYR A 190 -14.24 -3.27 -7.10
CA TYR A 190 -13.86 -2.49 -5.92
C TYR A 190 -14.57 -1.13 -5.92
N LEU A 191 -14.59 -0.43 -7.06
CA LEU A 191 -15.27 0.86 -7.20
C LEU A 191 -16.78 0.73 -6.96
N GLU A 192 -17.41 -0.32 -7.48
CA GLU A 192 -18.80 -0.64 -7.19
C GLU A 192 -19.07 -0.73 -5.69
N PHE A 193 -18.18 -1.42 -4.95
CA PHE A 193 -18.31 -1.58 -3.50
C PHE A 193 -18.22 -0.26 -2.75
N VAL A 194 -17.17 0.52 -2.97
CA VAL A 194 -16.95 1.76 -2.18
C VAL A 194 -17.88 2.89 -2.56
N ARG A 195 -18.50 2.82 -3.75
CA ARG A 195 -19.47 3.81 -4.24
C ARG A 195 -20.91 3.46 -3.91
N ASP A 196 -21.19 2.21 -3.54
CA ASP A 196 -22.51 1.84 -3.04
C ASP A 196 -22.71 2.43 -1.64
N PRO A 197 -23.71 3.33 -1.45
CA PRO A 197 -24.00 3.95 -0.16
C PRO A 197 -24.29 2.93 0.96
N ALA A 198 -24.81 1.75 0.61
CA ALA A 198 -25.13 0.69 1.58
C ALA A 198 -23.88 0.15 2.31
N ASN A 199 -22.69 0.24 1.69
CA ASN A 199 -21.43 -0.18 2.29
C ASN A 199 -20.79 0.86 3.21
N GLY A 200 -21.44 2.02 3.39
CA GLY A 200 -21.04 3.03 4.38
C GLY A 200 -19.85 3.88 3.98
N PHE A 201 -19.56 4.02 2.70
CA PHE A 201 -18.48 4.86 2.19
C PHE A 201 -19.01 6.03 1.34
N ARG A 202 -18.18 7.08 1.23
CA ARG A 202 -18.26 8.13 0.21
C ARG A 202 -16.93 8.22 -0.48
N SER A 203 -16.94 8.29 -1.80
CA SER A 203 -15.78 8.02 -2.62
C SER A 203 -15.67 9.00 -3.78
N MET A 204 -14.44 9.28 -4.20
CA MET A 204 -14.15 10.04 -5.41
C MET A 204 -12.83 9.63 -6.02
N THR A 205 -12.73 9.69 -7.34
CA THR A 205 -11.47 9.50 -8.06
C THR A 205 -10.66 10.78 -8.09
N LEU A 206 -9.42 10.71 -7.65
CA LEU A 206 -8.43 11.78 -7.77
C LEU A 206 -7.63 11.62 -9.08
N PRO A 207 -7.25 12.71 -9.77
CA PRO A 207 -6.47 12.66 -11.02
C PRO A 207 -4.97 12.43 -10.74
N ILE A 208 -4.64 11.44 -9.92
CA ILE A 208 -3.29 11.01 -9.58
C ILE A 208 -3.04 9.65 -10.23
N LYS A 209 -1.92 9.46 -10.89
CA LYS A 209 -1.52 8.21 -11.56
C LYS A 209 -2.57 7.66 -12.57
N GLY A 210 -3.38 8.52 -13.16
CA GLY A 210 -4.46 8.09 -14.08
C GLY A 210 -5.77 7.70 -13.40
N GLY A 211 -5.84 7.80 -12.09
CA GLY A 211 -7.03 7.56 -11.27
C GLY A 211 -6.68 6.84 -9.96
N THR A 212 -6.77 7.54 -8.85
CA THR A 212 -6.62 7.00 -7.50
C THR A 212 -7.95 7.19 -6.78
N GLU A 213 -8.58 6.12 -6.32
CA GLU A 213 -9.85 6.25 -5.62
C GLU A 213 -9.60 6.55 -4.14
N LEU A 214 -10.23 7.61 -3.64
CA LEU A 214 -10.20 7.99 -2.23
C LEU A 214 -11.60 7.87 -1.64
N SER A 215 -11.72 7.12 -0.56
CA SER A 215 -12.98 6.87 0.13
C SER A 215 -12.88 7.24 1.60
N VAL A 216 -14.00 7.67 2.18
CA VAL A 216 -14.14 7.88 3.63
C VAL A 216 -15.32 7.06 4.15
N LYS A 217 -15.13 6.38 5.29
CA LYS A 217 -16.21 5.66 5.96
C LYS A 217 -17.09 6.65 6.71
N VAL A 218 -18.41 6.58 6.49
CA VAL A 218 -19.39 7.53 7.05
C VAL A 218 -20.37 6.90 8.04
N ASN A 219 -20.46 5.55 8.04
CA ASN A 219 -21.31 4.78 8.98
C ASN A 219 -20.86 3.32 9.09
#